data_0a92bed5f95234d7ac06ecde374b133d
#
_entry.id   0a92bed5f95234d7ac06ecde374b133d
#
_cell.length_a   1.000
_cell.length_b   1.000
_cell.length_c   1.000
_cell.angle_alpha   90.00
_cell.angle_beta   90.00
_cell.angle_gamma   90.00
#
_symmetry.space_group_name_H-M   'P 1'
#
loop_
_entity.id
_entity.type
_entity.pdbx_description
1 polymer ?
#
loop_
_entity_poly.entity_id
_entity_poly.type
_entity_poly.pdbx_seq_one_letter_code
_entity_poly.pdbx_strand_id
1 'polypeptide(L)'
;DRCATGEHPCAGVDRPVDEPVHARAMCRRDQRADVGAVVIDDTVMTCCNHAYDIAQAMLDGFNRHYRLFRETTREATLANNQRVVVVDRDQGPYRILYVSGRPNWEYKFLHRALEEDKELDLVGFIRVAKREPKFSFLGRAGESSNPLFRGTEDQAKGEVASYDQPVLVRLNPLDEQELRSGFPVLPEELFAYHAVILDDVESAFFTPAQANLLQRFVSERGGGFLMLGGMESFAEGGYARTPIGDLLPVSLDRASAAPAPGPLTFDLDREGWLQAWARLRENEADEKTRLSGMPPLMVMNRVRGVKAGAGIIATANDPAGNKAPALVVQRFGRGRSAALMLGDLWRWGMRSPEARVDLEKSWRQMVRWLIAD
;
A
#
# COMPACT_ATOMS: atom_id res chain seq x y z
N ASP A 1 23.51 12.61 23.43
CA ASP A 1 23.42 11.91 24.74
C ASP A 1 23.54 12.85 25.93
N ARG A 2 22.69 13.85 26.10
CA ARG A 2 22.55 14.62 27.36
C ARG A 2 21.33 15.57 27.34
N CYS A 3 20.17 15.07 26.97
CA CYS A 3 18.89 15.75 27.25
C CYS A 3 18.01 14.91 28.20
N ALA A 4 18.61 14.21 29.16
CA ALA A 4 17.89 13.33 30.09
C ALA A 4 17.53 14.01 31.45
N THR A 5 17.94 15.25 31.69
CA THR A 5 17.58 15.95 32.93
C THR A 5 17.15 17.37 32.57
N GLY A 6 15.88 17.66 32.79
CA GLY A 6 15.14 18.81 32.31
C GLY A 6 15.47 20.17 32.95
N GLU A 7 16.74 20.58 33.05
CA GLU A 7 17.11 21.85 33.75
C GLU A 7 18.16 22.70 33.04
N HIS A 8 18.35 22.59 31.71
CA HIS A 8 19.18 23.60 31.06
C HIS A 8 18.52 24.09 29.75
N PRO A 9 18.38 25.42 29.59
CA PRO A 9 18.00 26.02 28.31
C PRO A 9 19.13 25.80 27.30
N CYS A 10 18.80 25.30 26.12
CA CYS A 10 19.74 25.26 25.02
C CYS A 10 20.18 26.69 24.70
N ALA A 11 21.48 26.94 24.76
CA ALA A 11 22.06 28.25 24.48
C ALA A 11 21.74 28.69 23.05
N GLY A 12 21.04 29.80 22.93
CA GLY A 12 20.82 30.47 21.66
C GLY A 12 22.13 31.05 21.13
N VAL A 13 22.40 30.83 19.85
CA VAL A 13 23.45 31.58 19.15
C VAL A 13 22.82 32.88 18.69
N ASP A 14 23.24 34.00 19.28
CA ASP A 14 22.87 35.34 18.81
C ASP A 14 23.41 35.56 17.39
N ARG A 15 22.52 35.79 16.45
CA ARG A 15 22.83 36.28 15.10
C ARG A 15 22.11 37.58 14.78
N PRO A 16 22.66 38.41 13.90
CA PRO A 16 22.18 39.77 13.67
C PRO A 16 20.82 39.85 12.97
N VAL A 17 20.19 41.01 13.10
CA VAL A 17 18.78 41.37 12.90
C VAL A 17 18.25 41.24 11.46
N ASP A 18 19.03 40.79 10.48
CA ASP A 18 18.67 40.74 9.04
C ASP A 18 18.42 39.35 8.48
N GLU A 19 18.28 38.31 9.34
CA GLU A 19 17.93 36.97 8.86
C GLU A 19 16.40 36.70 8.94
N PRO A 20 15.87 35.88 8.00
CA PRO A 20 14.44 35.60 7.95
C PRO A 20 13.96 34.88 9.22
N VAL A 21 12.73 35.21 9.60
CA VAL A 21 11.99 34.70 10.74
C VAL A 21 12.17 33.22 10.94
N HIS A 22 12.75 32.83 12.06
CA HIS A 22 12.90 31.43 12.45
C HIS A 22 11.77 31.04 13.39
N ALA A 23 11.10 29.94 13.09
CA ALA A 23 10.05 29.41 13.95
C ALA A 23 10.65 28.73 15.21
N ARG A 24 10.05 28.94 16.39
CA ARG A 24 10.43 28.26 17.65
C ARG A 24 9.58 27.03 17.88
N ALA A 25 10.20 25.89 18.01
CA ALA A 25 9.55 24.68 18.48
C ALA A 25 9.93 24.42 19.94
N MET A 26 8.97 24.42 20.85
CA MET A 26 9.18 24.00 22.25
C MET A 26 8.59 22.59 22.41
N CYS A 27 9.43 21.63 22.73
CA CYS A 27 9.00 20.28 23.08
C CYS A 27 8.71 20.23 24.60
N ARG A 28 7.45 20.08 24.99
CA ARG A 28 7.08 19.74 26.38
C ARG A 28 6.76 18.24 26.42
N ARG A 29 7.49 17.52 27.25
CA ARG A 29 7.24 16.12 27.53
C ARG A 29 6.26 16.04 28.71
N ASP A 30 5.07 15.51 28.46
CA ASP A 30 4.16 15.14 29.55
C ASP A 30 4.55 13.73 30.03
N GLN A 31 4.78 13.56 31.32
CA GLN A 31 5.25 12.30 31.93
C GLN A 31 4.18 11.18 31.93
N ARG A 32 2.99 11.42 31.38
CA ARG A 32 1.87 10.47 31.38
C ARG A 32 1.43 9.97 30.01
N ALA A 33 1.99 10.50 28.95
CA ALA A 33 1.73 10.01 27.59
C ALA A 33 2.96 10.29 26.73
N ASP A 34 3.35 9.36 25.89
CA ASP A 34 4.42 9.52 24.90
C ASP A 34 4.04 10.49 23.73
N VAL A 35 3.24 11.48 24.04
CA VAL A 35 2.78 12.51 23.10
C VAL A 35 3.67 13.73 23.19
N GLY A 36 4.41 14.00 22.13
CA GLY A 36 5.20 15.23 22.00
C GLY A 36 4.37 16.32 21.33
N ALA A 37 4.07 17.40 22.03
CA ALA A 37 3.48 18.59 21.42
C ALA A 37 4.59 19.52 20.92
N VAL A 38 4.53 19.90 19.63
CA VAL A 38 5.42 20.89 19.03
C VAL A 38 4.65 22.20 18.92
N VAL A 39 5.03 23.20 19.69
CA VAL A 39 4.50 24.56 19.58
C VAL A 39 5.40 25.35 18.63
N ILE A 40 4.87 25.78 17.50
CA ILE A 40 5.59 26.63 16.55
C ILE A 40 5.27 28.09 16.87
N ASP A 41 6.23 28.82 17.39
CA ASP A 41 6.20 30.27 17.62
C ASP A 41 7.21 30.93 16.68
N ASP A 42 7.03 32.22 16.40
CA ASP A 42 7.82 33.03 15.44
C ASP A 42 9.34 33.06 15.68
N THR A 43 9.81 32.36 16.69
CA THR A 43 11.24 32.22 16.96
C THR A 43 11.59 30.91 17.65
N VAL A 44 12.32 30.04 16.96
CA VAL A 44 13.27 28.97 17.38
C VAL A 44 12.74 27.68 18.04
N MET A 45 13.21 26.66 17.57
CA MET A 45 14.09 25.46 17.66
C MET A 45 13.75 24.45 18.76
N THR A 46 13.81 23.28 18.48
CA THR A 46 14.55 22.04 18.30
C THR A 46 14.57 21.13 19.51
N CYS A 47 14.34 19.87 19.36
CA CYS A 47 15.18 18.75 19.80
C CYS A 47 14.48 17.39 19.64
N CYS A 48 15.07 16.57 18.90
CA CYS A 48 15.17 15.10 18.82
C CYS A 48 15.13 14.63 17.38
N ASN A 49 16.09 13.82 16.98
CA ASN A 49 16.52 13.59 15.59
C ASN A 49 15.48 13.06 14.58
N HIS A 50 14.30 12.61 15.00
CA HIS A 50 13.24 12.18 14.07
C HIS A 50 12.07 13.17 13.99
N ALA A 51 11.75 13.85 15.09
CA ALA A 51 10.80 14.97 15.07
C ALA A 51 11.37 16.17 14.31
N TYR A 52 12.71 16.26 14.20
CA TYR A 52 13.42 17.30 13.47
C TYR A 52 13.11 17.24 11.96
N ASP A 53 13.15 16.08 11.33
CA ASP A 53 12.94 15.97 9.87
C ASP A 53 11.49 16.26 9.46
N ILE A 54 10.52 15.82 10.27
CA ILE A 54 9.09 16.13 10.05
C ILE A 54 8.81 17.59 10.36
N ALA A 55 9.34 18.11 11.45
CA ALA A 55 9.22 19.51 11.82
C ALA A 55 9.93 20.42 10.79
N GLN A 56 11.08 20.00 10.25
CA GLN A 56 11.80 20.74 9.21
C GLN A 56 11.03 20.75 7.90
N ALA A 57 10.45 19.61 7.46
CA ALA A 57 9.61 19.57 6.26
C ALA A 57 8.34 20.41 6.40
N MET A 58 7.72 20.41 7.59
CA MET A 58 6.58 21.27 7.91
C MET A 58 6.99 22.76 7.99
N LEU A 59 8.16 23.06 8.55
CA LEU A 59 8.73 24.42 8.61
C LEU A 59 9.08 24.95 7.23
N ASP A 60 9.64 24.12 6.35
CA ASP A 60 9.97 24.52 4.98
C ASP A 60 8.70 24.75 4.14
N GLY A 61 7.66 23.94 4.36
CA GLY A 61 6.33 24.16 3.78
C GLY A 61 5.67 25.44 4.32
N PHE A 62 5.72 25.64 5.65
CA PHE A 62 5.18 26.81 6.33
C PHE A 62 5.96 28.09 5.96
N ASN A 63 7.28 28.07 5.98
CA ASN A 63 8.11 29.22 5.60
C ASN A 63 7.92 29.61 4.12
N ARG A 64 7.70 28.65 3.23
CA ARG A 64 7.38 28.91 1.82
C ARG A 64 6.01 29.59 1.68
N HIS A 65 5.03 29.10 2.44
CA HIS A 65 3.66 29.66 2.43
C HIS A 65 3.61 31.03 3.13
N TYR A 66 4.29 31.17 4.26
CA TYR A 66 4.38 32.41 5.03
C TYR A 66 5.15 33.50 4.31
N ARG A 67 6.20 33.17 3.56
CA ARG A 67 6.94 34.14 2.73
C ARG A 67 6.06 34.70 1.62
N LEU A 68 5.25 33.86 0.97
CA LEU A 68 4.25 34.32 -0.02
C LEU A 68 3.16 35.20 0.60
N PHE A 69 2.76 34.92 1.84
CA PHE A 69 1.71 35.65 2.53
C PHE A 69 2.22 37.01 3.06
N ARG A 70 3.46 37.07 3.55
CA ARG A 70 4.05 38.28 4.12
C ARG A 70 4.38 39.34 3.07
N GLU A 71 4.64 38.94 1.83
CA GLU A 71 4.86 39.88 0.72
C GLU A 71 3.57 40.57 0.26
N THR A 72 2.40 40.06 0.63
CA THR A 72 1.10 40.53 0.11
C THR A 72 0.17 41.13 1.16
N THR A 73 0.37 40.92 2.46
CA THR A 73 -0.56 41.37 3.52
C THR A 73 0.12 41.90 4.77
N ARG A 74 -0.26 43.12 5.21
CA ARG A 74 0.00 43.60 6.58
C ARG A 74 -1.06 43.00 7.49
N GLU A 75 -0.67 42.05 8.34
CA GLU A 75 -1.56 41.48 9.34
C GLU A 75 -1.83 42.49 10.48
N ALA A 76 -3.08 42.60 10.90
CA ALA A 76 -3.51 43.48 11.97
C ALA A 76 -3.26 42.88 13.37
N THR A 77 -2.98 41.56 13.47
CA THR A 77 -2.73 40.84 14.74
C THR A 77 -1.92 39.59 14.48
N LEU A 78 -1.00 39.30 15.42
CA LEU A 78 -0.17 38.09 15.42
C LEU A 78 -0.77 36.96 16.29
N ALA A 79 -1.94 37.19 16.88
CA ALA A 79 -2.53 36.26 17.86
C ALA A 79 -2.98 34.89 17.23
N ASN A 80 -3.17 34.84 15.90
CA ASN A 80 -3.56 33.65 15.18
C ASN A 80 -2.39 32.94 14.46
N ASN A 81 -1.16 33.41 14.68
CA ASN A 81 0.05 32.85 14.05
C ASN A 81 0.63 31.66 14.82
N GLN A 82 -0.06 31.21 15.87
CA GLN A 82 0.33 30.03 16.65
C GLN A 82 -0.61 28.86 16.33
N ARG A 83 -0.03 27.73 15.94
CA ARG A 83 -0.76 26.48 15.76
C ARG A 83 -0.09 25.39 16.57
N VAL A 84 -0.84 24.76 17.46
CA VAL A 84 -0.41 23.56 18.15
C VAL A 84 -0.62 22.37 17.21
N VAL A 85 0.45 21.69 16.84
CA VAL A 85 0.40 20.43 16.09
C VAL A 85 0.76 19.32 17.07
N VAL A 86 -0.18 18.43 17.33
CA VAL A 86 0.06 17.21 18.09
C VAL A 86 0.59 16.18 17.10
N VAL A 87 1.82 15.74 17.28
CA VAL A 87 2.40 14.64 16.51
C VAL A 87 2.37 13.42 17.42
N ASP A 88 1.45 12.52 17.12
CA ASP A 88 1.38 11.23 17.79
C ASP A 88 2.47 10.32 17.19
N ARG A 89 3.37 9.80 18.04
CA ARG A 89 4.56 9.06 17.61
C ARG A 89 4.36 7.55 17.67
N ASP A 90 3.14 7.07 17.95
CA ASP A 90 2.96 5.76 18.55
C ASP A 90 2.54 4.64 17.60
N GLN A 91 2.76 4.76 16.30
CA GLN A 91 2.29 3.73 15.39
C GLN A 91 3.33 3.36 14.33
N GLY A 92 4.28 2.59 14.68
CA GLY A 92 5.15 2.01 13.68
C GLY A 92 5.73 0.70 14.15
N PRO A 93 6.17 -0.17 13.25
CA PRO A 93 5.95 -0.11 11.81
C PRO A 93 4.50 -0.47 11.43
N TYR A 94 3.95 0.21 10.41
CA TYR A 94 2.65 -0.15 9.84
C TYR A 94 2.77 -1.48 9.10
N ARG A 95 2.00 -2.47 9.52
CA ARG A 95 2.06 -3.82 8.98
C ARG A 95 1.09 -3.99 7.81
N ILE A 96 1.61 -4.44 6.68
CA ILE A 96 0.87 -4.66 5.45
C ILE A 96 0.85 -6.15 5.14
N LEU A 97 -0.34 -6.74 5.04
CA LEU A 97 -0.50 -8.14 4.64
C LEU A 97 -0.64 -8.22 3.11
N TYR A 98 0.30 -8.85 2.46
CA TYR A 98 0.24 -9.16 1.05
C TYR A 98 -0.14 -10.63 0.85
N VAL A 99 -1.24 -10.87 0.15
CA VAL A 99 -1.76 -12.21 -0.15
C VAL A 99 -1.70 -12.45 -1.65
N SER A 100 -0.99 -13.50 -2.05
CA SER A 100 -0.87 -13.86 -3.46
C SER A 100 -1.24 -15.31 -3.74
N GLY A 101 -1.97 -15.50 -4.84
CA GLY A 101 -2.36 -16.82 -5.34
C GLY A 101 -1.23 -17.58 -6.03
N ARG A 102 -0.15 -16.89 -6.37
CA ARG A 102 1.08 -17.47 -6.95
C ARG A 102 2.29 -16.55 -6.73
N PRO A 103 3.52 -17.07 -6.75
CA PRO A 103 4.72 -16.22 -6.76
C PRO A 103 4.76 -15.36 -8.02
N ASN A 104 4.99 -14.05 -7.87
CA ASN A 104 5.05 -13.12 -8.98
C ASN A 104 6.12 -12.03 -8.79
N TRP A 105 6.32 -11.23 -9.83
CA TRP A 105 7.30 -10.14 -9.82
C TRP A 105 6.82 -8.91 -9.03
N GLU A 106 5.51 -8.72 -8.88
CA GLU A 106 4.94 -7.59 -8.13
C GLU A 106 5.37 -7.64 -6.67
N TYR A 107 5.34 -8.84 -6.04
CA TYR A 107 5.84 -9.01 -4.68
C TYR A 107 7.29 -8.56 -4.52
N LYS A 108 8.16 -8.94 -5.48
CA LYS A 108 9.58 -8.60 -5.41
C LYS A 108 9.81 -7.09 -5.41
N PHE A 109 9.13 -6.36 -6.29
CA PHE A 109 9.29 -4.90 -6.37
C PHE A 109 8.63 -4.18 -5.20
N LEU A 110 7.46 -4.67 -4.77
CA LEU A 110 6.79 -4.15 -3.59
C LEU A 110 7.64 -4.35 -2.32
N HIS A 111 8.15 -5.56 -2.11
CA HIS A 111 9.02 -5.87 -0.97
C HIS A 111 10.24 -4.93 -0.92
N ARG A 112 10.95 -4.78 -2.03
CA ARG A 112 12.10 -3.86 -2.12
C ARG A 112 11.72 -2.41 -1.86
N ALA A 113 10.57 -1.99 -2.37
CA ALA A 113 10.07 -0.63 -2.15
C ALA A 113 9.82 -0.35 -0.67
N LEU A 114 9.24 -1.30 0.06
CA LEU A 114 8.88 -1.13 1.46
C LEU A 114 10.07 -1.40 2.40
N GLU A 115 11.03 -2.24 2.03
CA GLU A 115 12.24 -2.51 2.82
C GLU A 115 13.07 -1.24 3.07
N GLU A 116 13.04 -0.26 2.16
CA GLU A 116 13.69 1.04 2.34
C GLU A 116 12.98 1.95 3.35
N ASP A 117 11.72 1.65 3.69
CA ASP A 117 10.88 2.48 4.54
C ASP A 117 10.68 1.81 5.92
N LYS A 118 11.42 2.27 6.92
CA LYS A 118 11.40 1.72 8.27
C LYS A 118 10.05 1.81 9.00
N GLU A 119 9.12 2.61 8.49
CA GLU A 119 7.78 2.72 9.04
C GLU A 119 6.80 1.71 8.44
N LEU A 120 7.22 0.97 7.40
CA LEU A 120 6.39 -0.01 6.71
C LEU A 120 6.97 -1.41 6.85
N ASP A 121 6.12 -2.37 7.21
CA ASP A 121 6.48 -3.77 7.36
C ASP A 121 5.58 -4.65 6.49
N LEU A 122 6.17 -5.36 5.53
CA LEU A 122 5.44 -6.21 4.59
C LEU A 122 5.47 -7.66 5.02
N VAL A 123 4.30 -8.20 5.32
CA VAL A 123 4.10 -9.62 5.61
C VAL A 123 3.54 -10.30 4.37
N GLY A 124 4.29 -11.25 3.83
CA GLY A 124 3.89 -12.02 2.64
C GLY A 124 3.20 -13.33 2.99
N PHE A 125 2.03 -13.58 2.39
CA PHE A 125 1.31 -14.84 2.47
C PHE A 125 1.04 -15.34 1.04
N ILE A 126 1.92 -16.21 0.54
CA ILE A 126 2.00 -16.58 -0.86
C ILE A 126 1.69 -18.05 -1.03
N ARG A 127 0.72 -18.38 -1.88
CA ARG A 127 0.44 -19.75 -2.30
C ARG A 127 1.43 -20.16 -3.40
N VAL A 128 2.22 -21.19 -3.14
CA VAL A 128 3.21 -21.71 -4.11
C VAL A 128 2.60 -22.76 -5.02
N ALA A 129 1.61 -23.52 -4.54
CA ALA A 129 0.92 -24.53 -5.32
C ALA A 129 -0.56 -24.59 -4.95
N LYS A 130 -1.43 -24.69 -6.00
CA LYS A 130 -2.84 -24.99 -5.82
C LYS A 130 -3.00 -26.43 -5.33
N ARG A 131 -4.20 -26.73 -4.81
CA ARG A 131 -4.63 -28.08 -4.38
C ARG A 131 -4.82 -29.02 -5.58
N GLU A 132 -3.82 -29.15 -6.45
CA GLU A 132 -3.79 -30.14 -7.52
C GLU A 132 -2.82 -31.25 -7.12
N PRO A 133 -3.14 -32.54 -7.36
CA PRO A 133 -2.19 -33.60 -7.09
C PRO A 133 -0.90 -33.29 -7.85
N LYS A 134 0.21 -33.12 -7.12
CA LYS A 134 1.52 -32.75 -7.69
C LYS A 134 2.03 -33.77 -8.72
N PHE A 135 1.46 -34.97 -8.76
CA PHE A 135 1.80 -36.01 -9.71
C PHE A 135 0.55 -36.77 -10.12
N SER A 136 0.04 -36.53 -11.32
CA SER A 136 -0.71 -37.58 -12.01
C SER A 136 0.32 -38.63 -12.42
N PHE A 137 0.41 -39.71 -11.66
CA PHE A 137 1.26 -40.82 -12.03
C PHE A 137 0.60 -41.56 -13.20
N LEU A 138 1.20 -41.43 -14.38
CA LEU A 138 0.85 -42.26 -15.54
C LEU A 138 1.44 -43.64 -15.32
N GLY A 139 0.83 -44.42 -14.42
CA GLY A 139 1.09 -45.84 -14.26
C GLY A 139 0.50 -46.63 -15.41
N ARG A 140 0.97 -47.87 -15.60
CA ARG A 140 0.34 -48.81 -16.54
C ARG A 140 -1.10 -49.07 -16.13
N ALA A 141 -1.98 -49.31 -17.07
CA ALA A 141 -3.38 -49.65 -16.82
C ALA A 141 -3.49 -50.76 -15.75
N GLY A 142 -4.03 -50.41 -14.56
CA GLY A 142 -4.17 -51.30 -13.42
C GLY A 142 -3.24 -51.03 -12.23
N GLU A 143 -2.30 -50.08 -12.31
CA GLU A 143 -1.45 -49.65 -11.16
C GLU A 143 -2.06 -48.38 -10.55
N SER A 144 -2.58 -48.51 -9.32
CA SER A 144 -3.20 -47.41 -8.57
C SER A 144 -2.27 -46.76 -7.55
N SER A 145 -1.00 -47.16 -7.48
CA SER A 145 -0.06 -46.66 -6.46
C SER A 145 1.32 -46.32 -7.04
N ASN A 146 1.95 -45.27 -6.51
CA ASN A 146 3.30 -44.87 -6.88
C ASN A 146 4.31 -45.96 -6.46
N PRO A 147 5.12 -46.56 -7.37
CA PRO A 147 6.08 -47.59 -7.05
C PRO A 147 7.17 -47.18 -6.07
N LEU A 148 7.42 -45.89 -5.91
CA LEU A 148 8.41 -45.35 -4.95
C LEU A 148 7.97 -45.47 -3.49
N PHE A 149 6.68 -45.74 -3.22
CA PHE A 149 6.11 -45.89 -1.88
C PHE A 149 5.66 -47.32 -1.56
N ARG A 150 6.15 -48.35 -2.27
CA ARG A 150 5.89 -49.75 -1.94
C ARG A 150 6.57 -50.14 -0.63
N GLY A 151 5.80 -50.20 0.45
CA GLY A 151 6.27 -50.68 1.75
C GLY A 151 5.71 -49.99 2.98
N THR A 152 4.82 -49.03 2.83
CA THR A 152 4.25 -48.28 3.97
C THR A 152 2.72 -48.15 3.81
N GLU A 153 2.03 -49.32 3.85
CA GLU A 153 0.57 -49.38 3.66
C GLU A 153 -0.25 -48.65 4.75
N ASP A 154 0.33 -48.39 5.93
CA ASP A 154 -0.36 -47.71 7.02
C ASP A 154 -0.15 -46.16 7.07
N GLN A 155 0.85 -45.65 6.35
CA GLN A 155 1.08 -44.17 6.28
C GLN A 155 0.31 -43.47 5.19
N ALA A 156 -0.21 -44.18 4.19
CA ALA A 156 -0.74 -43.62 2.96
C ALA A 156 -1.96 -42.73 3.12
N LYS A 157 -2.83 -42.93 4.11
CA LYS A 157 -4.06 -42.13 4.27
C LYS A 157 -3.82 -40.78 4.93
N GLY A 158 -2.87 -40.67 5.83
CA GLY A 158 -2.49 -39.42 6.48
C GLY A 158 -1.63 -38.53 5.58
N GLU A 159 -0.70 -39.13 4.83
CA GLU A 159 0.17 -38.40 3.89
C GLU A 159 -0.55 -37.90 2.65
N VAL A 160 -1.49 -38.68 2.09
CA VAL A 160 -2.31 -38.24 0.94
C VAL A 160 -3.15 -37.02 1.30
N ALA A 161 -3.70 -36.96 2.50
CA ALA A 161 -4.40 -35.77 2.99
C ALA A 161 -3.47 -34.54 3.16
N SER A 162 -2.20 -34.77 3.49
CA SER A 162 -1.20 -33.70 3.60
C SER A 162 -0.79 -33.11 2.24
N TYR A 163 -0.69 -33.93 1.19
CA TYR A 163 -0.33 -33.48 -0.15
C TYR A 163 -1.45 -32.74 -0.89
N ASP A 164 -2.69 -32.86 -0.44
CA ASP A 164 -3.86 -32.27 -1.05
C ASP A 164 -4.13 -30.83 -0.54
N GLN A 165 -3.29 -30.30 0.33
CA GLN A 165 -3.39 -28.94 0.84
C GLN A 165 -2.53 -27.96 0.01
N PRO A 166 -2.99 -26.72 -0.19
CA PRO A 166 -2.19 -25.71 -0.86
C PRO A 166 -0.92 -25.44 -0.06
N VAL A 167 0.22 -25.35 -0.76
CA VAL A 167 1.49 -24.96 -0.13
C VAL A 167 1.51 -23.45 0.00
N LEU A 168 1.46 -22.97 1.23
CA LEU A 168 1.49 -21.58 1.59
C LEU A 168 2.85 -21.23 2.22
N VAL A 169 3.45 -20.16 1.76
CA VAL A 169 4.71 -19.63 2.29
C VAL A 169 4.42 -18.32 3.00
N ARG A 170 4.93 -18.19 4.21
CA ARG A 170 4.88 -16.97 5.02
C ARG A 170 6.23 -16.29 4.96
N LEU A 171 6.23 -15.00 4.64
CA LEU A 171 7.43 -14.19 4.53
C LEU A 171 7.33 -13.04 5.53
N ASN A 172 8.36 -12.87 6.33
CA ASN A 172 8.45 -11.85 7.36
C ASN A 172 7.30 -11.87 8.40
N PRO A 173 6.90 -13.04 8.95
CA PRO A 173 5.94 -13.08 10.04
C PRO A 173 6.56 -12.54 11.33
N LEU A 174 5.74 -11.98 12.22
CA LEU A 174 6.18 -11.51 13.54
C LEU A 174 6.65 -12.66 14.44
N ASP A 175 5.95 -13.78 14.37
CA ASP A 175 6.24 -14.99 15.10
C ASP A 175 5.86 -16.26 14.29
N GLU A 176 6.13 -17.43 14.87
CA GLU A 176 5.82 -18.71 14.23
C GLU A 176 4.33 -19.01 14.11
N GLN A 177 3.48 -18.37 14.89
CA GLN A 177 2.04 -18.61 14.92
C GLN A 177 1.31 -17.77 13.89
N GLU A 178 1.85 -16.60 13.55
CA GLU A 178 1.23 -15.71 12.60
C GLU A 178 1.01 -16.39 11.25
N LEU A 179 -0.23 -16.35 10.75
CA LEU A 179 -0.67 -16.98 9.51
C LEU A 179 -0.41 -18.49 9.39
N ARG A 180 -0.12 -19.18 10.51
CA ARG A 180 0.15 -20.62 10.50
C ARG A 180 -1.07 -21.43 10.10
N SER A 181 -2.24 -21.04 10.54
CA SER A 181 -3.53 -21.67 10.21
C SER A 181 -4.13 -21.22 8.86
N GLY A 182 -3.43 -20.37 8.14
CA GLY A 182 -3.92 -19.81 6.87
C GLY A 182 -4.23 -18.32 6.96
N PHE A 183 -5.10 -17.82 6.07
CA PHE A 183 -5.58 -16.45 6.13
C PHE A 183 -6.41 -16.24 7.41
N PRO A 184 -6.28 -15.10 8.09
CA PRO A 184 -6.95 -14.82 9.37
C PRO A 184 -8.46 -15.10 9.37
N VAL A 185 -8.93 -15.69 10.45
CA VAL A 185 -10.36 -15.97 10.69
C VAL A 185 -10.93 -15.15 11.83
N LEU A 186 -10.08 -14.61 12.69
CA LEU A 186 -10.45 -13.80 13.84
C LEU A 186 -10.18 -12.31 13.58
N PRO A 187 -11.04 -11.41 14.08
CA PRO A 187 -10.81 -9.97 13.96
C PRO A 187 -9.46 -9.55 14.56
N GLU A 188 -9.06 -10.11 15.70
CA GLU A 188 -7.82 -9.78 16.41
C GLU A 188 -6.59 -10.05 15.55
N GLU A 189 -6.62 -11.10 14.72
CA GLU A 189 -5.54 -11.47 13.83
C GLU A 189 -5.46 -10.51 12.62
N LEU A 190 -6.61 -10.25 11.96
CA LEU A 190 -6.63 -9.41 10.76
C LEU A 190 -6.47 -7.92 11.10
N PHE A 191 -7.07 -7.47 12.20
CA PHE A 191 -7.08 -6.05 12.60
C PHE A 191 -5.73 -5.57 13.14
N ALA A 192 -4.79 -6.49 13.38
CA ALA A 192 -3.40 -6.16 13.66
C ALA A 192 -2.66 -5.56 12.44
N TYR A 193 -3.17 -5.79 11.23
CA TYR A 193 -2.63 -5.17 10.02
C TYR A 193 -3.26 -3.78 9.76
N HIS A 194 -2.57 -2.98 8.96
CA HIS A 194 -3.02 -1.64 8.58
C HIS A 194 -3.54 -1.61 7.14
N ALA A 195 -3.02 -2.49 6.29
CA ALA A 195 -3.53 -2.69 4.94
C ALA A 195 -3.44 -4.16 4.51
N VAL A 196 -4.30 -4.53 3.56
CA VAL A 196 -4.28 -5.82 2.88
C VAL A 196 -4.18 -5.60 1.39
N ILE A 197 -3.23 -6.28 0.75
CA ILE A 197 -3.02 -6.27 -0.70
C ILE A 197 -3.31 -7.67 -1.23
N LEU A 198 -4.26 -7.79 -2.16
CA LEU A 198 -4.56 -9.04 -2.86
C LEU A 198 -3.96 -9.01 -4.26
N ASP A 199 -3.22 -10.04 -4.61
CA ASP A 199 -2.56 -10.16 -5.90
C ASP A 199 -2.75 -11.55 -6.50
N ASP A 200 -3.41 -11.59 -7.65
CA ASP A 200 -3.62 -12.79 -8.46
C ASP A 200 -4.10 -14.02 -7.66
N VAL A 201 -5.10 -13.82 -6.80
CA VAL A 201 -5.73 -14.83 -5.96
C VAL A 201 -7.23 -14.84 -6.21
N GLU A 202 -7.80 -16.02 -6.42
CA GLU A 202 -9.23 -16.20 -6.67
C GLU A 202 -10.07 -16.05 -5.39
N SER A 203 -11.34 -15.65 -5.54
CA SER A 203 -12.27 -15.45 -4.42
C SER A 203 -12.54 -16.74 -3.62
N ALA A 204 -12.46 -17.91 -4.29
CA ALA A 204 -12.63 -19.22 -3.66
C ALA A 204 -11.51 -19.57 -2.67
N PHE A 205 -10.40 -18.83 -2.64
CA PHE A 205 -9.36 -18.93 -1.63
C PHE A 205 -9.88 -18.54 -0.24
N PHE A 206 -10.84 -17.65 -0.18
CA PHE A 206 -11.41 -17.14 1.07
C PHE A 206 -12.74 -17.84 1.38
N THR A 207 -12.91 -18.24 2.63
CA THR A 207 -14.21 -18.63 3.12
C THR A 207 -15.16 -17.41 3.17
N PRO A 208 -16.50 -17.62 3.16
CA PRO A 208 -17.44 -16.49 3.31
C PRO A 208 -17.22 -15.67 4.57
N ALA A 209 -16.80 -16.32 5.67
CA ALA A 209 -16.48 -15.64 6.93
C ALA A 209 -15.24 -14.73 6.80
N GLN A 210 -14.19 -15.21 6.14
CA GLN A 210 -12.97 -14.43 5.87
C GLN A 210 -13.23 -13.26 4.92
N ALA A 211 -14.05 -13.46 3.89
CA ALA A 211 -14.45 -12.38 2.98
C ALA A 211 -15.24 -11.27 3.71
N ASN A 212 -16.17 -11.64 4.59
CA ASN A 212 -16.88 -10.68 5.45
C ASN A 212 -15.95 -10.00 6.46
N LEU A 213 -15.00 -10.75 7.03
CA LEU A 213 -14.02 -10.21 7.97
C LEU A 213 -13.14 -9.14 7.28
N LEU A 214 -12.71 -9.39 6.05
CA LEU A 214 -11.95 -8.42 5.26
C LEU A 214 -12.79 -7.16 4.95
N GLN A 215 -14.09 -7.32 4.65
CA GLN A 215 -15.00 -6.18 4.47
C GLN A 215 -15.10 -5.33 5.76
N ARG A 216 -15.25 -5.98 6.93
CA ARG A 216 -15.28 -5.31 8.22
C ARG A 216 -13.94 -4.66 8.58
N PHE A 217 -12.82 -5.30 8.24
CA PHE A 217 -11.48 -4.72 8.39
C PHE A 217 -11.38 -3.34 7.72
N VAL A 218 -11.90 -3.19 6.51
CA VAL A 218 -11.89 -1.90 5.81
C VAL A 218 -12.96 -0.96 6.37
N SER A 219 -14.21 -1.43 6.48
CA SER A 219 -15.35 -0.55 6.81
C SER A 219 -15.40 -0.10 8.28
N GLU A 220 -15.04 -0.97 9.22
CA GLU A 220 -15.20 -0.73 10.67
C GLU A 220 -13.87 -0.34 11.32
N ARG A 221 -12.80 -1.12 11.06
CA ARG A 221 -11.47 -0.85 11.63
C ARG A 221 -10.78 0.35 10.93
N GLY A 222 -11.06 0.59 9.64
CA GLY A 222 -10.42 1.66 8.88
C GLY A 222 -9.18 1.22 8.12
N GLY A 223 -9.00 -0.09 7.91
CA GLY A 223 -7.85 -0.62 7.18
C GLY A 223 -7.84 -0.25 5.70
N GLY A 224 -6.65 -0.26 5.08
CA GLY A 224 -6.47 -0.09 3.65
C GLY A 224 -6.66 -1.40 2.89
N PHE A 225 -7.22 -1.33 1.68
CA PHE A 225 -7.37 -2.48 0.81
C PHE A 225 -6.92 -2.15 -0.61
N LEU A 226 -6.12 -3.00 -1.21
CA LEU A 226 -5.70 -2.90 -2.60
C LEU A 226 -5.84 -4.26 -3.30
N MET A 227 -6.51 -4.29 -4.45
CA MET A 227 -6.47 -5.43 -5.36
C MET A 227 -5.65 -5.09 -6.59
N LEU A 228 -4.69 -5.96 -6.91
CA LEU A 228 -3.85 -5.87 -8.10
C LEU A 228 -4.44 -6.71 -9.24
N GLY A 229 -4.17 -6.29 -10.46
CA GLY A 229 -4.56 -7.02 -11.66
C GLY A 229 -3.82 -8.34 -11.81
N GLY A 230 -4.50 -9.32 -12.39
CA GLY A 230 -3.94 -10.64 -12.60
C GLY A 230 -4.98 -11.58 -13.20
N MET A 231 -4.56 -12.80 -13.52
CA MET A 231 -5.44 -13.79 -14.15
C MET A 231 -6.54 -14.30 -13.22
N GLU A 232 -6.32 -14.21 -11.91
CA GLU A 232 -7.26 -14.65 -10.86
C GLU A 232 -7.69 -13.49 -9.97
N SER A 233 -7.70 -12.27 -10.50
CA SER A 233 -8.18 -11.06 -9.84
C SER A 233 -9.51 -10.59 -10.43
N PHE A 234 -10.21 -9.72 -9.74
CA PHE A 234 -11.44 -9.07 -10.20
C PHE A 234 -12.54 -10.03 -10.66
N ALA A 235 -13.12 -9.83 -11.86
CA ALA A 235 -14.17 -10.67 -12.40
C ALA A 235 -13.67 -12.07 -12.73
N GLU A 236 -12.46 -12.17 -13.26
CA GLU A 236 -11.77 -13.43 -13.61
C GLU A 236 -11.50 -14.28 -12.37
N GLY A 237 -11.20 -13.64 -11.23
CA GLY A 237 -11.04 -14.30 -9.93
C GLY A 237 -12.35 -14.61 -9.20
N GLY A 238 -13.52 -14.35 -9.83
CA GLY A 238 -14.82 -14.70 -9.26
C GLY A 238 -15.27 -13.76 -8.12
N TYR A 239 -14.78 -12.54 -8.05
CA TYR A 239 -15.12 -11.58 -6.98
C TYR A 239 -16.48 -10.88 -7.17
N ALA A 240 -17.13 -11.04 -8.32
CA ALA A 240 -18.47 -10.49 -8.54
C ALA A 240 -19.45 -11.01 -7.48
N ARG A 241 -20.21 -10.10 -6.87
CA ARG A 241 -21.22 -10.43 -5.83
C ARG A 241 -20.65 -11.08 -4.56
N THR A 242 -19.41 -10.77 -4.23
CA THR A 242 -18.78 -11.19 -2.97
C THR A 242 -18.57 -9.98 -2.06
N PRO A 243 -18.43 -10.17 -0.73
CA PRO A 243 -18.10 -9.06 0.17
C PRO A 243 -16.80 -8.34 -0.21
N ILE A 244 -15.82 -9.05 -0.77
CA ILE A 244 -14.58 -8.45 -1.28
C ILE A 244 -14.86 -7.64 -2.56
N GLY A 245 -15.71 -8.14 -3.46
CA GLY A 245 -16.13 -7.39 -4.65
C GLY A 245 -16.88 -6.10 -4.28
N ASP A 246 -17.60 -6.10 -3.17
CA ASP A 246 -18.29 -4.90 -2.66
C ASP A 246 -17.31 -3.84 -2.17
N LEU A 247 -16.13 -4.24 -1.66
CA LEU A 247 -15.03 -3.32 -1.27
C LEU A 247 -14.44 -2.58 -2.44
N LEU A 248 -14.40 -3.20 -3.63
CA LEU A 248 -13.72 -2.62 -4.77
C LEU A 248 -14.39 -1.33 -5.26
N PRO A 249 -13.63 -0.33 -5.68
CA PRO A 249 -14.17 0.93 -6.24
C PRO A 249 -14.74 0.77 -7.64
N VAL A 250 -14.78 -0.45 -8.16
CA VAL A 250 -15.22 -0.80 -9.52
C VAL A 250 -16.32 -1.83 -9.50
N SER A 251 -17.18 -1.83 -10.54
CA SER A 251 -18.25 -2.79 -10.72
C SER A 251 -17.77 -3.96 -11.58
N LEU A 252 -17.95 -5.18 -11.08
CA LEU A 252 -17.50 -6.41 -11.74
C LEU A 252 -18.64 -7.12 -12.50
N ASP A 253 -19.91 -6.80 -12.19
CA ASP A 253 -21.05 -7.42 -12.85
C ASP A 253 -21.00 -7.19 -14.36
N ARG A 254 -21.13 -8.27 -15.13
CA ARG A 254 -21.08 -8.26 -16.60
C ARG A 254 -19.78 -7.67 -17.18
N ALA A 255 -18.70 -7.65 -16.41
CA ALA A 255 -17.37 -7.36 -16.98
C ALA A 255 -17.00 -8.45 -18.00
N SER A 256 -16.29 -8.07 -19.05
CA SER A 256 -15.76 -9.05 -20.01
C SER A 256 -14.61 -9.80 -19.35
N ALA A 257 -14.64 -11.12 -19.38
CA ALA A 257 -13.51 -11.94 -18.94
C ALA A 257 -12.32 -11.91 -19.93
N ALA A 258 -12.48 -11.29 -21.10
CA ALA A 258 -11.37 -11.12 -22.03
C ALA A 258 -10.44 -10.01 -21.53
N PRO A 259 -9.11 -10.22 -21.49
CA PRO A 259 -8.17 -9.17 -21.14
C PRO A 259 -8.26 -7.99 -22.11
N ALA A 260 -7.89 -6.80 -21.66
CA ALA A 260 -7.81 -5.65 -22.52
C ALA A 260 -6.71 -5.87 -23.59
N PRO A 261 -6.96 -5.49 -24.86
CA PRO A 261 -5.94 -5.61 -25.88
C PRO A 261 -4.76 -4.70 -25.57
N GLY A 262 -3.55 -5.27 -25.41
CA GLY A 262 -2.31 -4.51 -25.33
C GLY A 262 -1.72 -4.21 -26.72
N PRO A 263 -0.71 -3.32 -26.81
CA PRO A 263 -0.02 -2.64 -25.72
C PRO A 263 -0.81 -1.45 -25.16
N LEU A 264 -0.74 -1.24 -23.85
CA LEU A 264 -1.45 -0.19 -23.14
C LEU A 264 -0.45 0.88 -22.69
N THR A 265 -0.80 2.15 -22.82
CA THR A 265 -0.05 3.26 -22.22
C THR A 265 -0.73 3.76 -20.97
N PHE A 266 0.05 3.98 -19.91
CA PHE A 266 -0.43 4.46 -18.63
C PHE A 266 -0.41 5.98 -18.57
N ASP A 267 -1.48 6.60 -18.09
CA ASP A 267 -1.56 8.05 -17.90
C ASP A 267 -2.35 8.40 -16.63
N LEU A 268 -2.04 9.53 -16.02
CA LEU A 268 -2.82 10.06 -14.90
C LEU A 268 -4.11 10.71 -15.41
N ASP A 269 -5.21 10.39 -14.74
CA ASP A 269 -6.48 11.10 -14.97
C ASP A 269 -6.49 12.45 -14.24
N ARG A 270 -7.50 13.27 -14.49
CA ARG A 270 -7.65 14.60 -13.88
C ARG A 270 -7.51 14.55 -12.34
N GLU A 271 -8.13 13.58 -11.68
CA GLU A 271 -8.03 13.42 -10.23
C GLU A 271 -6.62 13.00 -9.81
N GLY A 272 -5.97 12.12 -10.57
CA GLY A 272 -4.59 11.72 -10.31
C GLY A 272 -3.60 12.89 -10.36
N TRP A 273 -3.81 13.83 -11.26
CA TRP A 273 -3.02 15.07 -11.31
C TRP A 273 -3.17 15.95 -10.07
N LEU A 274 -4.30 15.87 -9.37
CA LEU A 274 -4.55 16.61 -8.12
C LEU A 274 -3.99 15.89 -6.88
N GLN A 275 -3.74 14.58 -6.98
CA GLN A 275 -3.25 13.77 -5.86
C GLN A 275 -1.72 13.78 -5.81
N ALA A 276 -1.15 14.33 -4.73
CA ALA A 276 0.31 14.41 -4.57
C ALA A 276 0.98 13.02 -4.54
N TRP A 277 0.30 12.02 -3.95
CA TRP A 277 0.83 10.66 -3.85
C TRP A 277 0.86 9.90 -5.18
N ALA A 278 0.06 10.32 -6.18
CA ALA A 278 0.02 9.69 -7.50
C ALA A 278 1.12 10.21 -8.44
N ARG A 279 1.72 11.35 -8.13
CA ARG A 279 2.78 11.97 -8.93
C ARG A 279 4.15 11.68 -8.34
N LEU A 280 5.11 11.43 -9.20
CA LEU A 280 6.51 11.16 -8.82
C LEU A 280 7.44 12.35 -9.06
N ARG A 281 6.99 13.34 -9.82
CA ARG A 281 7.71 14.58 -10.11
C ARG A 281 6.96 15.79 -9.55
N GLU A 282 7.71 16.85 -9.30
CA GLU A 282 7.15 18.09 -8.73
C GLU A 282 6.34 18.87 -9.74
N ASN A 283 6.78 18.91 -10.99
CA ASN A 283 6.11 19.65 -12.05
C ASN A 283 5.45 18.72 -13.09
N GLU A 284 4.45 19.27 -13.78
CA GLU A 284 3.64 18.53 -14.75
C GLU A 284 4.43 18.11 -15.99
N ALA A 285 5.38 18.92 -16.46
CA ALA A 285 6.15 18.63 -17.68
C ALA A 285 7.05 17.40 -17.47
N ASP A 286 7.76 17.34 -16.34
CA ASP A 286 8.64 16.22 -16.01
C ASP A 286 7.81 14.94 -15.73
N GLU A 287 6.64 15.07 -15.11
CA GLU A 287 5.76 13.93 -14.88
C GLU A 287 5.21 13.37 -16.18
N LYS A 288 4.79 14.22 -17.12
CA LYS A 288 4.38 13.80 -18.46
C LYS A 288 5.50 13.12 -19.22
N THR A 289 6.72 13.64 -19.12
CA THR A 289 7.92 13.03 -19.73
C THR A 289 8.17 11.65 -19.13
N ARG A 290 8.09 11.50 -17.82
CA ARG A 290 8.19 10.21 -17.14
C ARG A 290 7.13 9.22 -17.61
N LEU A 291 5.85 9.63 -17.63
CA LEU A 291 4.73 8.79 -18.06
C LEU A 291 4.90 8.31 -19.51
N SER A 292 5.27 9.22 -20.42
CA SER A 292 5.54 8.86 -21.82
C SER A 292 6.73 7.91 -21.98
N GLY A 293 7.66 7.93 -21.02
CA GLY A 293 8.81 7.02 -20.95
C GLY A 293 8.50 5.64 -20.40
N MET A 294 7.31 5.38 -19.85
CA MET A 294 6.95 4.05 -19.33
C MET A 294 6.86 3.01 -20.45
N PRO A 295 7.20 1.74 -20.16
CA PRO A 295 7.00 0.68 -21.13
C PRO A 295 5.51 0.43 -21.35
N PRO A 296 5.12 -0.07 -22.52
CA PRO A 296 3.74 -0.51 -22.72
C PRO A 296 3.42 -1.70 -21.83
N LEU A 297 2.22 -1.68 -21.25
CA LEU A 297 1.67 -2.73 -20.40
C LEU A 297 0.79 -3.66 -21.22
N MET A 298 0.77 -4.94 -20.90
CA MET A 298 0.13 -5.97 -21.71
C MET A 298 -1.02 -6.67 -21.00
N VAL A 299 -1.11 -6.52 -19.66
CA VAL A 299 -2.08 -7.23 -18.84
C VAL A 299 -2.96 -6.24 -18.10
N MET A 300 -4.27 -6.30 -18.35
CA MET A 300 -5.25 -5.47 -17.67
C MET A 300 -6.58 -6.21 -17.54
N ASN A 301 -7.11 -6.29 -16.34
CA ASN A 301 -8.47 -6.76 -16.10
C ASN A 301 -9.51 -5.72 -16.52
N ARG A 302 -10.59 -6.19 -17.15
CA ARG A 302 -11.70 -5.34 -17.52
C ARG A 302 -12.71 -5.23 -16.40
N VAL A 303 -13.20 -4.03 -16.19
CA VAL A 303 -14.27 -3.74 -15.25
C VAL A 303 -15.46 -3.14 -15.99
N ARG A 304 -16.67 -3.33 -15.46
CA ARG A 304 -17.86 -2.73 -16.06
C ARG A 304 -17.86 -1.20 -15.99
N GLY A 305 -17.33 -0.67 -14.91
CA GLY A 305 -17.30 0.78 -14.66
C GLY A 305 -16.83 1.08 -13.25
N VAL A 306 -16.78 2.36 -12.96
CA VAL A 306 -16.38 2.90 -11.67
C VAL A 306 -17.63 3.14 -10.82
N LYS A 307 -17.59 2.76 -9.54
CA LYS A 307 -18.69 2.98 -8.61
C LYS A 307 -18.89 4.46 -8.30
N ALA A 308 -20.11 4.85 -7.96
CA ALA A 308 -20.41 6.21 -7.54
C ALA A 308 -19.58 6.59 -6.31
N GLY A 309 -18.94 7.76 -6.33
CA GLY A 309 -18.07 8.24 -5.26
C GLY A 309 -16.63 7.72 -5.32
N ALA A 310 -16.29 6.86 -6.28
CA ALA A 310 -14.91 6.47 -6.52
C ALA A 310 -14.24 7.40 -7.54
N GLY A 311 -12.95 7.68 -7.32
CA GLY A 311 -12.11 8.53 -8.16
C GLY A 311 -11.20 7.71 -9.07
N ILE A 312 -11.11 8.11 -10.34
CA ILE A 312 -10.14 7.55 -11.28
C ILE A 312 -8.83 8.31 -11.11
N ILE A 313 -7.80 7.60 -10.68
CA ILE A 313 -6.46 8.19 -10.51
C ILE A 313 -5.64 8.06 -11.79
N ALA A 314 -5.74 6.91 -12.45
CA ALA A 314 -5.01 6.65 -13.69
C ALA A 314 -5.87 5.88 -14.69
N THR A 315 -5.54 6.08 -15.96
CA THR A 315 -6.15 5.39 -17.10
C THR A 315 -5.10 4.63 -17.88
N ALA A 316 -5.53 3.57 -18.55
CA ALA A 316 -4.77 2.88 -19.57
C ALA A 316 -5.41 3.13 -20.93
N ASN A 317 -4.59 3.51 -21.92
CA ASN A 317 -5.05 3.82 -23.27
C ASN A 317 -4.58 2.71 -24.21
N ASP A 318 -5.49 2.17 -25.01
CA ASP A 318 -5.16 1.20 -26.05
C ASP A 318 -4.64 1.90 -27.33
N PRO A 319 -4.08 1.16 -28.30
CA PRO A 319 -3.62 1.75 -29.57
C PRO A 319 -4.70 2.42 -30.40
N ALA A 320 -5.98 2.11 -30.16
CA ALA A 320 -7.11 2.75 -30.83
C ALA A 320 -7.55 4.06 -30.15
N GLY A 321 -6.89 4.42 -29.02
CA GLY A 321 -7.18 5.62 -28.24
C GLY A 321 -8.34 5.46 -27.25
N ASN A 322 -8.86 4.25 -27.04
CA ASN A 322 -9.87 4.03 -26.01
C ASN A 322 -9.22 4.07 -24.63
N LYS A 323 -9.86 4.78 -23.72
CA LYS A 323 -9.42 4.93 -22.31
C LYS A 323 -10.19 3.98 -21.41
N ALA A 324 -9.47 3.26 -20.55
CA ALA A 324 -10.05 2.42 -19.51
C ALA A 324 -9.45 2.82 -18.14
N PRO A 325 -10.21 2.71 -17.02
CA PRO A 325 -9.68 3.00 -15.69
C PRO A 325 -8.61 1.97 -15.34
N ALA A 326 -7.41 2.44 -14.98
CA ALA A 326 -6.27 1.60 -14.60
C ALA A 326 -6.06 1.57 -13.08
N LEU A 327 -6.21 2.70 -12.41
CA LEU A 327 -6.17 2.83 -10.95
C LEU A 327 -7.38 3.62 -10.50
N VAL A 328 -8.18 3.02 -9.64
CA VAL A 328 -9.38 3.62 -9.06
C VAL A 328 -9.33 3.50 -7.55
N VAL A 329 -9.77 4.52 -6.86
CA VAL A 329 -9.75 4.59 -5.39
C VAL A 329 -11.08 5.06 -4.85
N GLN A 330 -11.39 4.66 -3.61
CA GLN A 330 -12.55 5.17 -2.87
C GLN A 330 -12.32 5.11 -1.36
N ARG A 331 -13.09 5.87 -0.60
CA ARG A 331 -13.31 5.60 0.80
C ARG A 331 -14.42 4.54 0.94
N PHE A 332 -14.20 3.54 1.80
CA PHE A 332 -15.19 2.52 2.11
C PHE A 332 -15.33 2.40 3.63
N GLY A 333 -16.45 2.86 4.15
CA GLY A 333 -16.61 3.01 5.60
C GLY A 333 -15.56 3.96 6.18
N ARG A 334 -14.78 3.48 7.14
CA ARG A 334 -13.68 4.22 7.76
C ARG A 334 -12.37 4.10 6.98
N GLY A 335 -12.23 3.07 6.15
CA GLY A 335 -10.99 2.77 5.44
C GLY A 335 -10.96 3.25 4.00
N ARG A 336 -9.95 2.77 3.30
CA ARG A 336 -9.70 3.09 1.90
C ARG A 336 -9.60 1.82 1.07
N SER A 337 -10.13 1.89 -0.13
CA SER A 337 -10.05 0.79 -1.09
C SER A 337 -9.51 1.29 -2.41
N ALA A 338 -8.63 0.50 -3.02
CA ALA A 338 -8.06 0.75 -4.32
C ALA A 338 -8.14 -0.49 -5.22
N ALA A 339 -8.29 -0.25 -6.50
CA ALA A 339 -8.24 -1.26 -7.54
C ALA A 339 -7.24 -0.82 -8.61
N LEU A 340 -6.17 -1.57 -8.76
CA LEU A 340 -5.17 -1.41 -9.80
C LEU A 340 -5.37 -2.56 -10.80
N MET A 341 -6.04 -2.29 -11.92
CA MET A 341 -6.42 -3.31 -12.90
C MET A 341 -5.25 -3.84 -13.74
N LEU A 342 -4.08 -3.22 -13.64
CA LEU A 342 -2.87 -3.64 -14.36
C LEU A 342 -2.18 -4.79 -13.62
N GLY A 343 -1.74 -5.81 -14.35
CA GLY A 343 -1.12 -7.01 -13.78
C GLY A 343 0.35 -7.19 -14.15
N ASP A 344 0.99 -6.20 -14.78
CA ASP A 344 2.38 -6.28 -15.22
C ASP A 344 3.18 -4.97 -15.03
N LEU A 345 2.90 -4.23 -13.96
CA LEU A 345 3.65 -3.02 -13.58
C LEU A 345 5.14 -3.29 -13.31
N TRP A 346 5.49 -4.50 -12.88
CA TRP A 346 6.88 -4.92 -12.72
C TRP A 346 7.74 -4.68 -13.98
N ARG A 347 7.14 -4.69 -15.18
CA ARG A 347 7.82 -4.41 -16.45
C ARG A 347 8.44 -3.01 -16.46
N TRP A 348 7.78 -2.06 -15.82
CA TRP A 348 8.32 -0.70 -15.67
C TRP A 348 9.63 -0.72 -14.87
N GLY A 349 9.67 -1.39 -13.72
CA GLY A 349 10.86 -1.52 -12.88
C GLY A 349 12.01 -2.34 -13.50
N MET A 350 11.71 -3.14 -14.53
CA MET A 350 12.73 -3.92 -15.26
C MET A 350 13.40 -3.14 -16.39
N ARG A 351 12.88 -1.97 -16.76
CA ARG A 351 13.35 -1.22 -17.92
C ARG A 351 14.71 -0.57 -17.71
N SER A 352 14.91 0.08 -16.57
CA SER A 352 16.17 0.75 -16.21
C SER A 352 16.29 0.89 -14.69
N PRO A 353 17.46 1.22 -14.14
CA PRO A 353 17.62 1.53 -12.72
C PRO A 353 16.73 2.71 -12.26
N GLU A 354 16.61 3.75 -13.06
CA GLU A 354 15.80 4.95 -12.77
C GLU A 354 14.31 4.61 -12.75
N ALA A 355 13.85 3.82 -13.73
CA ALA A 355 12.47 3.34 -13.78
C ALA A 355 12.13 2.45 -12.58
N ARG A 356 13.11 1.71 -12.07
CA ARG A 356 12.95 0.92 -10.84
C ARG A 356 12.77 1.80 -9.62
N VAL A 357 13.60 2.82 -9.44
CA VAL A 357 13.46 3.81 -8.34
C VAL A 357 12.09 4.49 -8.40
N ASP A 358 11.62 4.83 -9.59
CA ASP A 358 10.30 5.40 -9.79
C ASP A 358 9.17 4.43 -9.40
N LEU A 359 9.27 3.16 -9.79
CA LEU A 359 8.29 2.14 -9.40
C LEU A 359 8.29 1.93 -7.88
N GLU A 360 9.46 1.81 -7.26
CA GLU A 360 9.60 1.65 -5.81
C GLU A 360 9.03 2.87 -5.06
N LYS A 361 9.27 4.08 -5.55
CA LYS A 361 8.67 5.31 -5.01
C LYS A 361 7.14 5.29 -5.15
N SER A 362 6.61 4.86 -6.31
CA SER A 362 5.16 4.79 -6.52
C SER A 362 4.49 3.80 -5.56
N TRP A 363 5.13 2.64 -5.29
CA TRP A 363 4.63 1.68 -4.31
C TRP A 363 4.62 2.23 -2.89
N ARG A 364 5.70 2.90 -2.44
CA ARG A 364 5.72 3.55 -1.11
C ARG A 364 4.61 4.58 -0.97
N GLN A 365 4.44 5.44 -1.97
CA GLN A 365 3.37 6.45 -1.96
C GLN A 365 1.97 5.84 -1.93
N MET A 366 1.73 4.78 -2.72
CA MET A 366 0.47 4.05 -2.74
C MET A 366 0.15 3.42 -1.38
N VAL A 367 1.12 2.71 -0.80
CA VAL A 367 0.94 2.06 0.51
C VAL A 367 0.74 3.09 1.61
N ARG A 368 1.52 4.16 1.63
CA ARG A 368 1.32 5.26 2.58
C ARG A 368 -0.05 5.92 2.43
N TRP A 369 -0.55 6.06 1.20
CA TRP A 369 -1.91 6.53 0.98
C TRP A 369 -2.96 5.55 1.51
N LEU A 370 -2.75 4.24 1.37
CA LEU A 370 -3.68 3.22 1.87
C LEU A 370 -3.84 3.25 3.39
N ILE A 371 -2.75 3.48 4.11
CA ILE A 371 -2.72 3.44 5.59
C ILE A 371 -2.93 4.80 6.25
N ALA A 372 -2.96 5.88 5.48
CA ALA A 372 -3.18 7.22 6.02
C ALA A 372 -4.62 7.35 6.55
N ASP A 373 -4.82 8.00 7.69
CA ASP A 373 -6.13 8.29 8.29
C ASP A 373 -6.95 9.32 7.50
#